data_ed85c269edce983cd43512fdfbd9f7ef
#
_entry.id   ed85c269edce983cd43512fdfbd9f7ef
#
_cell.length_a   1.000
_cell.length_b   1.000
_cell.length_c   1.000
_cell.angle_alpha   90.00
_cell.angle_beta   90.00
_cell.angle_gamma   90.00
#
_symmetry.space_group_name_H-M   'P 1'
#
loop_
_entity.id
_entity.type
_entity.pdbx_description
1 polymer ?
#
loop_
_entity_poly.entity_id
_entity_poly.type
_entity_poly.pdbx_seq_one_letter_code
_entity_poly.pdbx_strand_id
1 'polypeptide(L)'
;MTDQAPEYQLEFLLAFEGRVHHLEEGYWVKFEIKRVKPTDERPHGLSYSFTLHAPDGRRLIGFDNAHGVPAAGSRFKRRPPSNDHWHRTENDPGRPYLFEDAVTLIDDFFAEVERVLGEQGIAMNVVEVEETRRSE
;
A
#
# COMPACT_ATOMS: atom_id res chain seq x y z
N MET A 1 -19.65 14.27 -11.22
CA MET A 1 -18.38 13.56 -11.13
C MET A 1 -18.29 12.88 -9.78
N THR A 2 -17.96 11.64 -9.77
CA THR A 2 -17.86 10.90 -8.52
C THR A 2 -16.41 10.81 -8.09
N ASP A 3 -16.21 10.62 -6.79
CA ASP A 3 -14.86 10.44 -6.24
C ASP A 3 -14.39 9.02 -6.32
N GLN A 4 -15.26 8.13 -6.78
CA GLN A 4 -14.89 6.71 -6.86
C GLN A 4 -14.10 6.44 -8.11
N ALA A 5 -13.14 5.55 -7.97
CA ALA A 5 -12.36 5.09 -9.11
C ALA A 5 -13.28 4.30 -10.05
N PRO A 6 -13.01 4.32 -11.36
CA PRO A 6 -13.74 3.44 -12.27
C PRO A 6 -13.64 1.99 -11.85
N GLU A 7 -14.67 1.23 -12.18
CA GLU A 7 -14.75 -0.16 -11.74
C GLU A 7 -13.55 -0.98 -12.23
N TYR A 8 -13.09 -0.74 -13.46
CA TYR A 8 -11.97 -1.52 -13.97
C TYR A 8 -10.69 -1.26 -13.17
N GLN A 9 -10.52 -0.07 -12.61
CA GLN A 9 -9.35 0.20 -11.78
C GLN A 9 -9.45 -0.54 -10.45
N LEU A 10 -10.64 -0.62 -9.87
CA LEU A 10 -10.84 -1.38 -8.65
C LEU A 10 -10.58 -2.86 -8.90
N GLU A 11 -11.05 -3.38 -10.02
CA GLU A 11 -10.80 -4.78 -10.34
C GLU A 11 -9.34 -5.05 -10.59
N PHE A 12 -8.65 -4.12 -11.24
CA PHE A 12 -7.21 -4.24 -11.43
C PHE A 12 -6.50 -4.36 -10.09
N LEU A 13 -6.83 -3.49 -9.15
CA LEU A 13 -6.20 -3.49 -7.85
C LEU A 13 -6.54 -4.75 -7.07
N LEU A 14 -7.82 -5.14 -7.10
CA LEU A 14 -8.28 -6.31 -6.37
C LEU A 14 -7.62 -7.60 -6.85
N ALA A 15 -7.12 -7.61 -8.08
CA ALA A 15 -6.41 -8.78 -8.59
C ALA A 15 -5.14 -9.07 -7.80
N PHE A 16 -4.63 -8.09 -7.06
CA PHE A 16 -3.43 -8.29 -6.22
C PHE A 16 -3.76 -8.84 -4.84
N GLU A 17 -5.05 -8.90 -4.49
CA GLU A 17 -5.43 -9.34 -3.15
C GLU A 17 -4.87 -10.73 -2.84
N GLY A 18 -4.21 -10.84 -1.69
CA GLY A 18 -3.68 -12.10 -1.22
C GLY A 18 -2.39 -12.54 -1.87
N ARG A 19 -1.80 -11.69 -2.71
CA ARG A 19 -0.54 -12.05 -3.36
C ARG A 19 0.65 -11.67 -2.50
N VAL A 20 1.66 -12.53 -2.55
CA VAL A 20 2.99 -12.23 -2.02
C VAL A 20 3.95 -12.38 -3.19
N HIS A 21 4.64 -11.31 -3.51
CA HIS A 21 5.66 -11.35 -4.56
C HIS A 21 7.02 -11.53 -3.88
N HIS A 22 7.64 -12.67 -4.12
CA HIS A 22 8.97 -12.93 -3.61
C HIS A 22 9.98 -12.34 -4.56
N LEU A 23 10.87 -11.54 -4.04
CA LEU A 23 11.87 -10.80 -4.81
C LEU A 23 13.23 -11.45 -4.58
N GLU A 24 14.26 -10.88 -5.20
CA GLU A 24 15.59 -11.43 -5.06
C GLU A 24 16.12 -11.24 -3.65
N GLU A 25 17.06 -12.06 -3.25
CA GLU A 25 17.77 -11.99 -1.97
C GLU A 25 16.86 -12.14 -0.76
N GLY A 26 15.68 -12.73 -0.95
CA GLY A 26 14.78 -13.00 0.18
C GLY A 26 13.85 -11.87 0.56
N TYR A 27 13.86 -10.77 -0.16
CA TYR A 27 12.90 -9.68 0.07
C TYR A 27 11.54 -10.10 -0.50
N TRP A 28 10.45 -9.53 0.04
CA TRP A 28 9.12 -9.87 -0.45
C TRP A 28 8.15 -8.73 -0.19
N VAL A 29 7.12 -8.66 -1.04
CA VAL A 29 6.04 -7.68 -0.88
C VAL A 29 4.73 -8.42 -0.71
N LYS A 30 3.85 -7.82 0.07
CA LYS A 30 2.55 -8.43 0.38
C LYS A 30 1.46 -7.43 0.06
N PHE A 31 0.38 -7.93 -0.54
CA PHE A 31 -0.77 -7.12 -0.91
C PHE A 31 -2.00 -7.61 -0.18
N GLU A 32 -2.69 -6.70 0.52
CA GLU A 32 -3.97 -6.99 1.16
C GLU A 32 -4.93 -5.90 0.72
N ILE A 33 -6.02 -6.28 0.07
CA ILE A 33 -6.95 -5.31 -0.51
C ILE A 33 -8.37 -5.82 -0.33
N LYS A 34 -9.28 -4.92 0.09
CA LYS A 34 -10.70 -5.24 0.20
C LYS A 34 -11.51 -4.08 -0.31
N ARG A 35 -12.65 -4.39 -0.90
CA ARG A 35 -13.65 -3.36 -1.16
C ARG A 35 -14.41 -3.10 0.12
N VAL A 36 -14.60 -1.83 0.43
CA VAL A 36 -15.38 -1.42 1.58
C VAL A 36 -16.36 -0.35 1.13
N LYS A 37 -17.34 -0.09 1.98
CA LYS A 37 -18.27 0.97 1.69
C LYS A 37 -17.53 2.31 1.73
N PRO A 38 -17.71 3.17 0.73
CA PRO A 38 -17.04 4.47 0.76
C PRO A 38 -17.43 5.28 1.98
N THR A 39 -16.46 5.91 2.59
CA THR A 39 -16.66 6.78 3.74
C THR A 39 -15.79 8.01 3.55
N ASP A 40 -15.91 8.97 4.47
CA ASP A 40 -15.07 10.15 4.41
C ASP A 40 -13.59 9.79 4.53
N GLU A 41 -13.28 8.75 5.30
CA GLU A 41 -11.90 8.31 5.49
C GLU A 41 -11.40 7.49 4.31
N ARG A 42 -12.31 6.83 3.60
CA ARG A 42 -11.97 5.97 2.46
C ARG A 42 -12.93 6.23 1.32
N PRO A 43 -12.86 7.44 0.74
CA PRO A 43 -13.83 7.81 -0.28
C PRO A 43 -13.74 6.96 -1.55
N HIS A 44 -12.60 6.32 -1.77
CA HIS A 44 -12.42 5.46 -2.94
C HIS A 44 -12.98 4.05 -2.75
N GLY A 45 -13.49 3.72 -1.55
CA GLY A 45 -14.13 2.43 -1.31
C GLY A 45 -13.16 1.27 -1.23
N LEU A 46 -11.94 1.51 -0.80
CA LEU A 46 -10.92 0.48 -0.68
C LEU A 46 -10.28 0.50 0.70
N SER A 47 -9.98 -0.69 1.20
CA SER A 47 -9.11 -0.86 2.35
C SER A 47 -7.90 -1.63 1.84
N TYR A 48 -6.71 -1.10 1.99
CA TYR A 48 -5.54 -1.75 1.43
C TYR A 48 -4.34 -1.65 2.36
N SER A 49 -3.42 -2.59 2.19
CA SER A 49 -2.14 -2.57 2.87
C SER A 49 -1.13 -3.25 1.95
N PHE A 50 -0.14 -2.48 1.49
CA PHE A 50 0.95 -2.97 0.64
C PHE A 50 2.24 -2.78 1.42
N THR A 51 3.01 -3.85 1.61
CA THR A 51 4.22 -3.76 2.43
C THR A 51 5.39 -4.45 1.76
N LEU A 52 6.58 -3.93 2.00
CA LEU A 52 7.83 -4.56 1.58
C LEU A 52 8.56 -5.02 2.83
N HIS A 53 9.05 -6.25 2.78
CA HIS A 53 9.72 -6.87 3.93
C HIS A 53 11.12 -7.33 3.57
N ALA A 54 12.03 -7.18 4.51
CA ALA A 54 13.37 -7.75 4.44
C ALA A 54 13.31 -9.24 4.69
N PRO A 55 14.40 -9.98 4.38
CA PRO A 55 14.40 -11.43 4.62
C PRO A 55 14.10 -11.82 6.05
N ASP A 56 14.40 -10.97 7.03
CA ASP A 56 14.12 -11.27 8.43
C ASP A 56 12.70 -10.91 8.85
N GLY A 57 11.88 -10.43 7.90
CA GLY A 57 10.48 -10.10 8.17
C GLY A 57 10.22 -8.65 8.53
N ARG A 58 11.23 -7.83 8.72
CA ARG A 58 11.02 -6.43 9.08
C ARG A 58 10.33 -5.70 7.93
N ARG A 59 9.32 -4.91 8.26
CA ARG A 59 8.67 -4.09 7.26
C ARG A 59 9.54 -2.87 6.98
N LEU A 60 9.87 -2.67 5.72
CA LEU A 60 10.74 -1.57 5.31
C LEU A 60 9.95 -0.36 4.81
N ILE A 61 8.89 -0.61 4.05
CA ILE A 61 7.98 0.45 3.62
C ILE A 61 6.57 -0.12 3.63
N GLY A 62 5.60 0.78 3.64
CA GLY A 62 4.20 0.37 3.61
C GLY A 62 3.32 1.49 3.13
N PHE A 63 2.25 1.12 2.44
CA PHE A 63 1.17 2.02 2.03
C PHE A 63 -0.11 1.40 2.52
N ASP A 64 -0.92 2.13 3.31
CA ASP A 64 -2.19 1.56 3.74
C ASP A 64 -3.16 2.68 4.12
N ASN A 65 -4.41 2.28 4.37
CA ASN A 65 -5.41 3.22 4.84
C ASN A 65 -6.26 2.62 5.97
N ALA A 66 -5.71 1.62 6.66
CA ALA A 66 -6.45 0.97 7.74
C ALA A 66 -6.61 1.88 8.95
N HIS A 67 -5.64 2.76 9.19
CA HIS A 67 -5.66 3.66 10.33
C HIS A 67 -5.25 5.05 9.90
N GLY A 68 -5.85 6.06 10.50
CA GLY A 68 -5.44 7.42 10.23
C GLY A 68 -4.09 7.71 10.85
N VAL A 69 -3.37 8.66 10.25
CA VAL A 69 -2.10 9.12 10.78
C VAL A 69 -2.38 10.29 11.72
N PRO A 70 -1.89 10.25 12.96
CA PRO A 70 -2.12 11.38 13.87
C PRO A 70 -1.56 12.67 13.31
N ALA A 71 -2.30 13.75 13.48
CA ALA A 71 -1.82 15.05 13.06
C ALA A 71 -0.68 15.47 13.98
N ALA A 72 0.43 15.85 13.38
CA ALA A 72 1.59 16.21 14.14
C ALA A 72 1.34 17.54 14.86
N GLY A 73 1.53 17.51 16.16
CA GLY A 73 1.59 18.74 16.95
C GLY A 73 0.30 19.47 17.17
N SER A 74 -0.84 18.93 16.81
CA SER A 74 -2.08 19.66 17.05
C SER A 74 -3.30 18.77 16.99
N ARG A 75 -4.07 18.81 18.07
CA ARG A 75 -5.35 18.14 18.11
C ARG A 75 -6.45 18.96 17.45
N PHE A 76 -6.17 20.19 17.08
CA PHE A 76 -7.17 21.04 16.46
C PHE A 76 -7.14 21.03 14.96
N LYS A 77 -6.15 20.38 14.37
CA LYS A 77 -6.09 20.33 12.94
C LYS A 77 -7.20 19.46 12.40
N ARG A 78 -7.69 19.83 11.25
CA ARG A 78 -8.68 19.02 10.60
C ARG A 78 -8.09 17.68 10.25
N ARG A 79 -8.91 16.67 10.36
CA ARG A 79 -8.49 15.36 9.93
C ARG A 79 -8.26 15.36 8.45
N PRO A 80 -7.32 14.54 7.96
CA PRO A 80 -7.16 14.36 6.52
C PRO A 80 -8.47 13.87 5.94
N PRO A 81 -8.77 14.16 4.67
CA PRO A 81 -9.99 13.67 4.05
C PRO A 81 -10.04 12.16 3.92
N SER A 82 -8.92 11.48 4.01
CA SER A 82 -8.89 10.02 3.97
C SER A 82 -7.80 9.51 4.88
N ASN A 83 -7.82 8.21 5.13
CA ASN A 83 -6.81 7.57 5.97
C ASN A 83 -5.61 7.07 5.20
N ASP A 84 -5.50 7.40 3.93
CA ASP A 84 -4.37 6.93 3.12
C ASP A 84 -3.08 7.51 3.65
N HIS A 85 -2.09 6.65 3.82
CA HIS A 85 -0.78 7.08 4.30
C HIS A 85 0.26 6.05 3.90
N TRP A 86 1.54 6.42 4.04
CA TRP A 86 2.62 5.51 3.73
C TRP A 86 3.79 5.70 4.68
N HIS A 87 4.57 4.65 4.81
CA HIS A 87 5.74 4.62 5.68
C HIS A 87 6.95 4.45 4.79
N ARG A 88 7.83 5.43 4.84
CA ARG A 88 8.98 5.46 3.94
C ARG A 88 10.12 4.59 4.43
N THR A 89 10.20 4.38 5.75
CA THR A 89 11.22 3.56 6.37
C THR A 89 10.56 2.72 7.44
N GLU A 90 11.32 1.77 8.01
CA GLU A 90 10.75 0.91 9.02
C GLU A 90 10.36 1.67 10.28
N ASN A 91 11.00 2.81 10.55
CA ASN A 91 10.73 3.59 11.75
C ASN A 91 9.80 4.76 11.51
N ASP A 92 9.33 4.94 10.30
CA ASP A 92 8.43 6.03 9.95
C ASP A 92 7.05 5.76 10.54
N PRO A 93 6.50 6.64 11.38
CA PRO A 93 5.16 6.39 11.93
C PRO A 93 4.05 6.54 10.91
N GLY A 94 4.34 7.06 9.73
CA GLY A 94 3.37 7.23 8.68
C GLY A 94 3.22 8.68 8.28
N ARG A 95 3.01 8.92 7.01
CA ARG A 95 2.79 10.26 6.47
C ARG A 95 1.62 10.19 5.50
N PRO A 96 0.89 11.30 5.35
CA PRO A 96 -0.27 11.28 4.46
C PRO A 96 0.10 10.90 3.03
N TYR A 97 -0.78 10.15 2.39
CA TYR A 97 -0.63 9.79 1.00
C TYR A 97 -1.82 10.34 0.22
N LEU A 98 -1.55 11.05 -0.85
CA LEU A 98 -2.60 11.60 -1.68
C LEU A 98 -3.02 10.56 -2.71
N PHE A 99 -4.11 9.87 -2.42
CA PHE A 99 -4.63 8.85 -3.33
C PHE A 99 -5.24 9.51 -4.56
N GLU A 100 -4.80 9.11 -5.72
CA GLU A 100 -5.35 9.61 -6.99
C GLU A 100 -6.16 8.54 -7.68
N ASP A 101 -5.55 7.40 -7.98
CA ASP A 101 -6.26 6.28 -8.57
C ASP A 101 -5.48 5.00 -8.28
N ALA A 102 -6.10 3.86 -8.63
CA ALA A 102 -5.52 2.57 -8.30
C ALA A 102 -4.19 2.30 -9.01
N VAL A 103 -4.10 2.72 -10.27
CA VAL A 103 -2.87 2.50 -11.03
C VAL A 103 -1.72 3.30 -10.44
N THR A 104 -1.98 4.56 -10.09
CA THR A 104 -0.96 5.41 -9.49
C THR A 104 -0.53 4.88 -8.13
N LEU A 105 -1.47 4.34 -7.35
CA LEU A 105 -1.15 3.77 -6.06
C LEU A 105 -0.15 2.61 -6.20
N ILE A 106 -0.42 1.70 -7.13
CA ILE A 106 0.47 0.58 -7.37
C ILE A 106 1.83 1.06 -7.88
N ASP A 107 1.83 2.02 -8.81
CA ASP A 107 3.08 2.55 -9.35
C ASP A 107 3.91 3.22 -8.27
N ASP A 108 3.28 4.00 -7.41
CA ASP A 108 3.99 4.68 -6.33
C ASP A 108 4.59 3.69 -5.37
N PHE A 109 3.83 2.63 -5.05
CA PHE A 109 4.35 1.60 -4.15
C PHE A 109 5.58 0.92 -4.76
N PHE A 110 5.49 0.50 -6.02
CA PHE A 110 6.62 -0.18 -6.64
C PHE A 110 7.82 0.74 -6.84
N ALA A 111 7.58 2.02 -7.06
CA ALA A 111 8.69 2.97 -7.14
C ALA A 111 9.46 3.03 -5.82
N GLU A 112 8.75 2.98 -4.70
CA GLU A 112 9.40 2.98 -3.41
C GLU A 112 10.10 1.66 -3.12
N VAL A 113 9.51 0.55 -3.56
CA VAL A 113 10.19 -0.75 -3.45
C VAL A 113 11.51 -0.71 -4.21
N GLU A 114 11.47 -0.19 -5.43
CA GLU A 114 12.66 -0.09 -6.27
C GLU A 114 13.71 0.79 -5.62
N ARG A 115 13.29 1.89 -4.99
CA ARG A 115 14.21 2.78 -4.30
C ARG A 115 14.95 2.04 -3.17
N VAL A 116 14.19 1.34 -2.34
CA VAL A 116 14.79 0.66 -1.18
C VAL A 116 15.72 -0.46 -1.64
N LEU A 117 15.29 -1.26 -2.60
CA LEU A 117 16.13 -2.35 -3.10
C LEU A 117 17.37 -1.80 -3.77
N GLY A 118 17.24 -0.68 -4.50
CA GLY A 118 18.38 -0.05 -5.14
C GLY A 118 19.42 0.42 -4.12
N GLU A 119 18.97 0.92 -2.97
CA GLU A 119 19.87 1.31 -1.89
C GLU A 119 20.62 0.12 -1.34
N GLN A 120 20.05 -1.07 -1.46
CA GLN A 120 20.70 -2.29 -1.02
C GLN A 120 21.47 -2.98 -2.14
N GLY A 121 21.48 -2.40 -3.32
CA GLY A 121 22.17 -3.01 -4.46
C GLY A 121 21.45 -4.21 -5.04
N ILE A 122 20.13 -4.29 -4.87
CA ILE A 122 19.33 -5.44 -5.28
C ILE A 122 18.45 -5.04 -6.45
N ALA A 123 18.42 -5.87 -7.50
CA ALA A 123 17.53 -5.64 -8.63
C ALA A 123 16.10 -6.02 -8.21
N MET A 124 15.13 -5.25 -8.69
CA MET A 124 13.75 -5.55 -8.38
C MET A 124 13.20 -6.53 -9.41
N ASN A 125 13.30 -7.81 -9.11
CA ASN A 125 12.77 -8.88 -9.94
C ASN A 125 11.88 -9.77 -9.10
N VAL A 126 10.69 -10.07 -9.63
CA VAL A 126 9.80 -11.02 -8.97
C VAL A 126 10.24 -12.41 -9.37
N VAL A 127 10.66 -13.22 -8.39
CA VAL A 127 11.12 -14.58 -8.66
C VAL A 127 10.02 -15.60 -8.45
N GLU A 128 9.00 -15.25 -7.69
CA GLU A 128 7.88 -16.15 -7.44
C GLU A 128 6.70 -15.35 -6.94
N VAL A 129 5.49 -15.73 -7.38
CA VAL A 129 4.26 -15.12 -6.87
C VAL A 129 3.49 -16.19 -6.12
N GLU A 130 3.21 -15.91 -4.87
CA GLU A 130 2.44 -16.81 -4.01
C GLU A 130 1.07 -16.17 -3.78
N GLU A 131 0.01 -16.94 -3.95
CA GLU A 131 -1.34 -16.43 -3.74
C GLU A 131 -1.92 -17.11 -2.50
N THR A 132 -2.31 -16.28 -1.53
CA THR A 132 -2.89 -16.79 -0.30
C THR A 132 -4.37 -16.48 -0.23
N ARG A 133 -5.01 -16.42 -1.40
CA ARG A 133 -6.42 -16.11 -1.50
C ARG A 133 -7.25 -17.15 -0.79
N ARG A 134 -8.25 -16.69 -0.05
CA ARG A 134 -9.12 -17.63 0.61
C ARG A 134 -10.01 -18.36 -0.37
N SER A 135 -10.25 -19.63 -0.10
CA SER A 135 -11.29 -20.35 -0.80
C SER A 135 -12.65 -19.84 -0.39
N GLU A 136 -13.54 -19.79 -1.33
CA GLU A 136 -14.92 -19.44 -1.07
C GLU A 136 -15.79 -20.66 -0.94
#